data_fd6e905770b8373e1b1e0520f0a204e5
#
_entry.id   fd6e905770b8373e1b1e0520f0a204e5
#
_cell.length_a   1.000
_cell.length_b   1.000
_cell.length_c   1.000
_cell.angle_alpha   90.00
_cell.angle_beta   90.00
_cell.angle_gamma   90.00
#
_symmetry.space_group_name_H-M   'P 1'
#
loop_
_entity.id
_entity.type
_entity.pdbx_description
1 polymer ?
#
loop_
_entity_poly.entity_id
_entity_poly.type
_entity_poly.pdbx_seq_one_letter_code
_entity_poly.pdbx_strand_id
1 'polypeptide(L)'
;MRIISVGEGYKSCSNKIDIKPLNDFCLINFYQASVFTGFIFILYRLTSMLYQFDLLVFPIARIPGLQKQGEHMSKYKGVIVGSALFILLSFVFGFHYVKSEIIKEKVASFKLPAISVTTESVKEDVWNEHLNVIGNIHANQSVDVKSQMSGQIKEVLFKSGQFVNKGDVLIKLDDALLKANYKSQLAKVELARAELKRNRKLLKNHSVSQNSVDKLAAQFNAESAKLEYISTQVEYMKVKAPFSGHVGIRKVDVGDFINSSTAIVDLEDSSQQYVDFSISELYLHSVQVGQDLQFKSDAANDAEYHASITAIEPSSDANTHNIELRAVTTESVPLESGMYVDATLTTSNSNTVISVPSVAISYTLSGDTVFVLDTSTKQVSTNSGSASSASTSSNKQGSEKAETPFYEYKVVQRTVEIGPKQGGYVGVISGLKEGDVVVTSNQHQLKNGGLVLVNNQRPLVTHIQPSK
;
A
#
# COMPACT_ATOMS: atom_id res chain seq x y z
N MET A 1 30.00 -18.46 35.97
CA MET A 1 29.54 -19.24 37.14
C MET A 1 28.04 -19.04 37.31
N ARG A 2 27.31 -20.12 37.32
CA ARG A 2 25.88 -20.42 37.44
C ARG A 2 25.08 -20.46 36.15
N ILE A 3 24.96 -21.69 35.77
CA ILE A 3 23.97 -22.47 35.02
C ILE A 3 22.67 -22.56 35.84
N ILE A 4 21.51 -22.37 35.17
CA ILE A 4 20.23 -23.03 35.46
C ILE A 4 19.47 -22.95 34.11
N SER A 5 19.30 -23.94 33.33
CA SER A 5 18.59 -25.24 33.33
C SER A 5 17.08 -25.14 33.59
N VAL A 6 16.35 -25.84 32.67
CA VAL A 6 14.98 -26.40 32.78
C VAL A 6 13.88 -25.49 32.29
N GLY A 7 12.96 -25.87 31.44
CA GLY A 7 12.54 -27.17 30.87
C GLY A 7 11.20 -27.01 30.18
N GLU A 8 10.98 -27.81 29.22
CA GLU A 8 9.74 -28.41 28.74
C GLU A 8 8.41 -27.66 28.72
N GLY A 9 7.80 -27.64 27.55
CA GLY A 9 6.42 -27.24 27.36
C GLY A 9 5.92 -27.47 25.95
N TYR A 10 6.07 -28.68 25.40
CA TYR A 10 5.33 -29.12 24.20
C TYR A 10 3.84 -29.20 24.52
N LYS A 11 3.03 -28.31 23.90
CA LYS A 11 1.60 -28.56 23.70
C LYS A 11 1.29 -28.61 22.22
N SER A 12 1.03 -29.86 21.82
CA SER A 12 0.31 -30.29 20.64
C SER A 12 -0.89 -29.38 20.33
N CYS A 13 -0.91 -28.80 19.14
CA CYS A 13 -2.14 -28.39 18.45
C CYS A 13 -2.18 -29.16 17.13
N SER A 14 -2.90 -30.29 17.20
CA SER A 14 -3.39 -31.02 16.04
C SER A 14 -4.43 -30.16 15.34
N ASN A 15 -4.10 -29.61 14.16
CA ASN A 15 -5.08 -29.16 13.21
C ASN A 15 -5.02 -30.04 11.97
N LYS A 16 -6.08 -30.84 11.85
CA LYS A 16 -6.42 -31.61 10.67
C LYS A 16 -6.49 -30.71 9.45
N ILE A 17 -5.56 -30.91 8.54
CA ILE A 17 -5.67 -30.42 7.17
C ILE A 17 -6.22 -31.58 6.35
N ASP A 18 -7.46 -31.45 5.92
CA ASP A 18 -8.11 -32.34 4.96
C ASP A 18 -7.43 -32.18 3.60
N ILE A 19 -6.57 -33.13 3.26
CA ILE A 19 -5.99 -33.28 1.93
C ILE A 19 -6.81 -34.36 1.20
N LYS A 20 -7.68 -33.97 0.32
CA LYS A 20 -8.19 -34.76 -0.79
C LYS A 20 -8.08 -33.88 -2.06
N PRO A 21 -7.73 -34.39 -3.25
CA PRO A 21 -7.60 -35.78 -3.69
C PRO A 21 -6.29 -36.06 -4.47
N LEU A 22 -5.55 -37.05 -4.04
CA LEU A 22 -4.44 -37.59 -4.85
C LEU A 22 -4.56 -39.14 -4.97
N ASN A 23 -5.79 -39.68 -4.89
CA ASN A 23 -6.01 -41.11 -4.85
C ASN A 23 -6.33 -41.77 -6.20
N ASP A 24 -6.59 -41.03 -7.27
CA ASP A 24 -7.02 -41.70 -8.52
C ASP A 24 -5.85 -42.22 -9.38
N PHE A 25 -4.66 -41.67 -9.22
CA PHE A 25 -3.49 -42.13 -9.99
C PHE A 25 -2.78 -43.32 -9.37
N CYS A 26 -2.89 -43.52 -8.03
CA CYS A 26 -2.34 -44.68 -7.35
C CYS A 26 -3.23 -45.90 -7.47
N LEU A 27 -4.56 -45.72 -7.55
CA LEU A 27 -5.50 -46.85 -7.67
C LEU A 27 -5.43 -47.56 -9.03
N ILE A 28 -5.13 -46.83 -10.11
CA ILE A 28 -5.00 -47.42 -11.46
C ILE A 28 -3.74 -48.29 -11.55
N ASN A 29 -2.63 -47.90 -10.95
CA ASN A 29 -1.42 -48.72 -10.91
C ASN A 29 -1.52 -49.92 -9.95
N PHE A 30 -2.29 -49.81 -8.88
CA PHE A 30 -2.51 -50.94 -7.95
C PHE A 30 -3.44 -51.99 -8.54
N TYR A 31 -4.43 -51.58 -9.35
CA TYR A 31 -5.32 -52.51 -10.05
C TYR A 31 -4.61 -53.25 -11.17
N GLN A 32 -3.67 -52.64 -11.87
CA GLN A 32 -2.83 -53.34 -12.88
C GLN A 32 -1.86 -54.33 -12.24
N ALA A 33 -1.26 -53.99 -11.10
CA ALA A 33 -0.38 -54.90 -10.39
C ALA A 33 -1.14 -56.11 -9.78
N SER A 34 -2.36 -55.89 -9.29
CA SER A 34 -3.22 -56.95 -8.71
C SER A 34 -3.74 -57.90 -9.79
N VAL A 35 -4.06 -57.43 -11.01
CA VAL A 35 -4.49 -58.28 -12.12
C VAL A 35 -3.31 -59.13 -12.64
N PHE A 36 -2.10 -58.55 -12.67
CA PHE A 36 -0.89 -59.28 -13.11
C PHE A 36 -0.46 -60.34 -12.13
N THR A 37 -0.51 -60.10 -10.82
CA THR A 37 -0.26 -61.11 -9.78
C THR A 37 -1.33 -62.18 -9.73
N GLY A 38 -2.61 -61.85 -9.94
CA GLY A 38 -3.71 -62.77 -10.04
C GLY A 38 -3.54 -63.72 -11.26
N PHE A 39 -3.07 -63.19 -12.39
CA PHE A 39 -2.83 -64.00 -13.61
C PHE A 39 -1.65 -64.95 -13.47
N ILE A 40 -0.57 -64.54 -12.82
CA ILE A 40 0.58 -65.41 -12.48
C ILE A 40 0.15 -66.51 -11.54
N PHE A 41 -0.71 -66.22 -10.58
CA PHE A 41 -1.20 -67.22 -9.60
C PHE A 41 -2.14 -68.24 -10.26
N ILE A 42 -2.96 -67.82 -11.20
CA ILE A 42 -3.84 -68.72 -11.98
C ILE A 42 -3.00 -69.59 -12.94
N LEU A 43 -1.97 -69.04 -13.58
CA LEU A 43 -1.03 -69.81 -14.40
C LEU A 43 -0.27 -70.86 -13.58
N TYR A 44 0.17 -70.48 -12.39
CA TYR A 44 0.86 -71.38 -11.47
C TYR A 44 -0.07 -72.52 -10.95
N ARG A 45 -1.35 -72.23 -10.70
CA ARG A 45 -2.35 -73.23 -10.34
C ARG A 45 -2.71 -74.15 -11.48
N LEU A 46 -2.81 -73.62 -12.70
CA LEU A 46 -3.07 -74.42 -13.88
C LEU A 46 -1.90 -75.38 -14.23
N THR A 47 -0.67 -74.91 -14.12
CA THR A 47 0.52 -75.78 -14.28
C THR A 47 0.64 -76.75 -13.22
N SER A 48 0.34 -76.43 -11.93
CA SER A 48 0.30 -77.40 -10.82
C SER A 48 -0.80 -78.45 -10.94
N MET A 49 -1.97 -78.05 -11.50
CA MET A 49 -3.08 -78.93 -11.74
C MET A 49 -2.79 -79.88 -12.92
N LEU A 50 -2.10 -79.44 -13.96
CA LEU A 50 -1.60 -80.33 -15.04
C LEU A 50 -0.54 -81.30 -14.55
N TYR A 51 0.32 -80.91 -13.62
CA TYR A 51 1.31 -81.78 -13.03
C TYR A 51 0.68 -82.87 -12.09
N GLN A 52 -0.40 -82.56 -11.41
CA GLN A 52 -1.15 -83.50 -10.60
C GLN A 52 -1.99 -84.47 -11.40
N PHE A 53 -2.43 -84.08 -12.61
CA PHE A 53 -3.16 -84.94 -13.53
C PHE A 53 -2.27 -86.06 -14.11
N ASP A 54 -0.97 -85.75 -14.32
CA ASP A 54 -0.01 -86.79 -14.76
C ASP A 54 0.31 -87.85 -13.63
N LEU A 55 0.16 -87.47 -12.36
CA LEU A 55 0.41 -88.39 -11.22
C LEU A 55 -0.79 -89.24 -10.87
N LEU A 56 -2.01 -88.87 -11.32
CA LEU A 56 -3.25 -89.63 -11.04
C LEU A 56 -3.62 -90.61 -12.16
N VAL A 57 -2.99 -90.57 -13.32
CA VAL A 57 -3.23 -91.47 -14.43
C VAL A 57 -2.27 -92.72 -14.40
N PHE A 58 -1.24 -92.69 -13.57
CA PHE A 58 -0.20 -93.74 -13.55
C PHE A 58 -0.55 -95.10 -12.83
N PRO A 59 -1.59 -95.26 -12.02
CA PRO A 59 -1.82 -96.58 -11.38
C PRO A 59 -2.74 -97.47 -12.15
N ILE A 60 -3.32 -97.15 -13.34
CA ILE A 60 -4.30 -98.02 -14.06
C ILE A 60 -3.66 -98.79 -15.22
N ALA A 61 -2.40 -98.60 -15.54
CA ALA A 61 -1.73 -99.21 -16.68
C ALA A 61 -0.95 -100.48 -16.30
N ARG A 62 -1.44 -101.29 -15.36
CA ARG A 62 -0.89 -102.63 -15.09
C ARG A 62 -1.89 -103.72 -15.36
N ILE A 63 -2.40 -103.75 -16.60
CA ILE A 63 -3.09 -104.92 -17.13
C ILE A 63 -2.30 -105.42 -18.34
N PRO A 64 -1.76 -106.67 -18.34
CA PRO A 64 -1.00 -107.16 -19.49
C PRO A 64 -1.97 -107.53 -20.63
N GLY A 65 -1.94 -106.81 -21.70
CA GLY A 65 -2.73 -107.13 -22.90
C GLY A 65 -3.05 -106.01 -23.87
N LEU A 66 -2.75 -104.70 -23.58
CA LEU A 66 -3.08 -103.60 -24.47
C LEU A 66 -1.89 -102.63 -24.71
N GLN A 67 -0.79 -103.21 -25.20
CA GLN A 67 0.46 -102.50 -25.40
C GLN A 67 0.71 -102.14 -26.88
N LYS A 68 -0.30 -101.74 -27.64
CA LYS A 68 -0.05 -101.44 -29.05
C LYS A 68 -0.81 -100.17 -29.60
N GLN A 69 -1.43 -99.34 -28.78
CA GLN A 69 -2.13 -98.18 -29.26
C GLN A 69 -1.78 -96.83 -28.56
N GLY A 70 -0.75 -96.78 -27.70
CA GLY A 70 -0.39 -95.58 -26.89
C GLY A 70 0.63 -94.65 -27.50
N GLU A 71 1.35 -95.04 -28.57
CA GLU A 71 2.45 -94.19 -29.09
C GLU A 71 2.00 -93.02 -30.08
N HIS A 72 0.81 -93.09 -30.62
CA HIS A 72 0.36 -92.03 -31.54
C HIS A 72 -0.30 -90.86 -30.89
N MET A 73 -0.82 -90.93 -29.66
CA MET A 73 -1.48 -89.81 -28.94
C MET A 73 -0.52 -88.92 -28.19
N SER A 74 0.74 -89.31 -27.95
CA SER A 74 1.74 -88.45 -27.27
C SER A 74 2.26 -87.33 -28.14
N LYS A 75 2.33 -87.48 -29.45
CA LYS A 75 2.87 -86.45 -30.36
C LYS A 75 1.91 -85.30 -30.65
N TYR A 76 0.60 -85.47 -30.43
CA TYR A 76 -0.38 -84.43 -30.65
C TYR A 76 -0.74 -83.60 -29.42
N LYS A 77 -0.39 -84.01 -28.22
CA LYS A 77 -0.65 -83.31 -26.98
C LYS A 77 0.09 -81.94 -26.95
N GLY A 78 1.33 -81.93 -27.38
CA GLY A 78 2.11 -80.66 -27.46
C GLY A 78 1.55 -79.64 -28.46
N VAL A 79 1.01 -80.13 -29.60
CA VAL A 79 0.41 -79.26 -30.63
C VAL A 79 -0.93 -78.69 -30.17
N ILE A 80 -1.75 -79.46 -29.47
CA ILE A 80 -3.04 -79.01 -28.92
C ILE A 80 -2.83 -77.98 -27.81
N VAL A 81 -1.89 -78.16 -26.93
CA VAL A 81 -1.55 -77.20 -25.84
C VAL A 81 -0.94 -75.93 -26.46
N GLY A 82 -0.04 -76.05 -27.45
CA GLY A 82 0.53 -74.91 -28.17
C GLY A 82 -0.50 -74.07 -28.91
N SER A 83 -1.45 -74.73 -29.62
CA SER A 83 -2.53 -74.04 -30.31
C SER A 83 -3.53 -73.35 -29.36
N ALA A 84 -3.84 -73.96 -28.23
CA ALA A 84 -4.69 -73.33 -27.20
C ALA A 84 -4.03 -72.09 -26.59
N LEU A 85 -2.71 -72.16 -26.33
CA LEU A 85 -1.94 -71.01 -25.80
C LEU A 85 -1.86 -69.88 -26.85
N PHE A 86 -1.69 -70.22 -28.11
CA PHE A 86 -1.65 -69.22 -29.19
C PHE A 86 -2.99 -68.54 -29.39
N ILE A 87 -4.10 -69.27 -29.33
CA ILE A 87 -5.46 -68.68 -29.39
C ILE A 87 -5.73 -67.76 -28.21
N LEU A 88 -5.29 -68.16 -26.99
CA LEU A 88 -5.45 -67.36 -25.80
C LEU A 88 -4.62 -66.08 -25.85
N LEU A 89 -3.38 -66.15 -26.30
CA LEU A 89 -2.53 -64.98 -26.55
C LEU A 89 -3.10 -64.03 -27.63
N SER A 90 -3.59 -64.59 -28.76
CA SER A 90 -4.26 -63.81 -29.83
C SER A 90 -5.52 -63.13 -29.31
N PHE A 91 -6.28 -63.75 -28.44
CA PHE A 91 -7.47 -63.18 -27.84
C PHE A 91 -7.14 -62.02 -26.89
N VAL A 92 -6.12 -62.22 -26.03
CA VAL A 92 -5.66 -61.17 -25.12
C VAL A 92 -5.10 -59.98 -25.90
N PHE A 93 -4.30 -60.24 -26.93
CA PHE A 93 -3.71 -59.16 -27.73
C PHE A 93 -4.78 -58.42 -28.56
N GLY A 94 -5.72 -59.15 -29.18
CA GLY A 94 -6.87 -58.57 -29.89
C GLY A 94 -7.77 -57.73 -28.98
N PHE A 95 -8.05 -58.23 -27.76
CA PHE A 95 -8.84 -57.48 -26.79
C PHE A 95 -8.14 -56.19 -26.32
N HIS A 96 -6.82 -56.26 -26.15
CA HIS A 96 -6.02 -55.08 -25.78
C HIS A 96 -5.98 -54.06 -26.93
N TYR A 97 -5.89 -54.51 -28.16
CA TYR A 97 -5.88 -53.63 -29.33
C TYR A 97 -7.22 -52.89 -29.51
N VAL A 98 -8.33 -53.62 -29.45
CA VAL A 98 -9.69 -53.04 -29.56
C VAL A 98 -9.98 -52.08 -28.42
N LYS A 99 -9.54 -52.41 -27.19
CA LYS A 99 -9.72 -51.52 -26.03
C LYS A 99 -8.92 -50.23 -26.13
N SER A 100 -7.72 -50.27 -26.75
CA SER A 100 -6.90 -49.05 -26.94
C SER A 100 -7.50 -48.10 -27.96
N GLU A 101 -8.15 -48.57 -29.01
CA GLU A 101 -8.84 -47.77 -30.02
C GLU A 101 -10.09 -47.08 -29.42
N ILE A 102 -10.92 -47.82 -28.70
CA ILE A 102 -12.15 -47.30 -28.06
C ILE A 102 -11.82 -46.22 -27.00
N ILE A 103 -10.70 -46.37 -26.28
CA ILE A 103 -10.26 -45.40 -25.29
C ILE A 103 -9.75 -44.13 -25.97
N LYS A 104 -9.01 -44.24 -27.06
CA LYS A 104 -8.53 -43.07 -27.83
C LYS A 104 -9.69 -42.24 -28.37
N GLU A 105 -10.73 -42.86 -28.88
CA GLU A 105 -11.91 -42.18 -29.44
C GLU A 105 -12.74 -41.49 -28.34
N LYS A 106 -12.91 -42.13 -27.18
CA LYS A 106 -13.61 -41.53 -26.03
C LYS A 106 -12.81 -40.41 -25.34
N VAL A 107 -11.49 -40.51 -25.26
CA VAL A 107 -10.63 -39.46 -24.68
C VAL A 107 -10.56 -38.24 -25.61
N ALA A 108 -10.57 -38.45 -26.93
CA ALA A 108 -10.60 -37.36 -27.92
C ALA A 108 -11.94 -36.61 -27.93
N SER A 109 -13.04 -37.24 -27.53
CA SER A 109 -14.37 -36.63 -27.44
C SER A 109 -14.67 -35.96 -26.09
N PHE A 110 -13.80 -36.08 -25.08
CA PHE A 110 -13.99 -35.46 -23.76
C PHE A 110 -13.57 -33.97 -23.82
N LYS A 111 -14.49 -33.12 -24.33
CA LYS A 111 -14.34 -31.66 -24.18
C LYS A 111 -14.55 -31.30 -22.73
N LEU A 112 -13.52 -30.74 -22.07
CA LEU A 112 -13.67 -30.14 -20.75
C LEU A 112 -14.76 -29.04 -20.84
N PRO A 113 -15.68 -28.97 -19.86
CA PRO A 113 -16.69 -27.93 -19.89
C PRO A 113 -16.00 -26.56 -19.84
N ALA A 114 -16.43 -25.64 -20.70
CA ALA A 114 -15.92 -24.28 -20.71
C ALA A 114 -16.27 -23.58 -19.39
N ILE A 115 -15.30 -22.95 -18.79
CA ILE A 115 -15.44 -22.24 -17.50
C ILE A 115 -16.02 -20.86 -17.78
N SER A 116 -17.09 -20.47 -17.06
CA SER A 116 -17.64 -19.11 -17.16
C SER A 116 -16.74 -18.12 -16.48
N VAL A 117 -16.36 -17.06 -17.19
CA VAL A 117 -15.46 -16.01 -16.73
C VAL A 117 -16.03 -14.62 -17.03
N THR A 118 -15.65 -13.64 -16.22
CA THR A 118 -15.82 -12.22 -16.57
C THR A 118 -14.51 -11.71 -17.16
N THR A 119 -14.62 -10.73 -18.01
CA THR A 119 -13.49 -10.18 -18.75
C THR A 119 -13.56 -8.66 -18.79
N GLU A 120 -12.40 -8.03 -18.86
CA GLU A 120 -12.27 -6.58 -19.02
C GLU A 120 -11.25 -6.27 -20.12
N SER A 121 -11.52 -5.22 -20.89
CA SER A 121 -10.58 -4.77 -21.92
C SER A 121 -9.52 -3.89 -21.29
N VAL A 122 -8.29 -4.17 -21.59
CA VAL A 122 -7.12 -3.42 -21.15
C VAL A 122 -7.08 -2.07 -21.86
N LYS A 123 -6.85 -1.01 -21.08
CA LYS A 123 -6.74 0.37 -21.59
C LYS A 123 -5.38 0.95 -21.23
N GLU A 124 -4.94 1.84 -22.05
CA GLU A 124 -3.79 2.68 -21.76
C GLU A 124 -4.27 3.89 -20.95
N ASP A 125 -3.71 4.05 -19.75
CA ASP A 125 -4.01 5.15 -18.84
C ASP A 125 -2.74 5.91 -18.48
N VAL A 126 -2.87 7.22 -18.27
CA VAL A 126 -1.78 8.06 -17.79
C VAL A 126 -1.87 8.13 -16.27
N TRP A 127 -0.90 7.55 -15.59
CA TRP A 127 -0.83 7.56 -14.15
C TRP A 127 0.26 8.50 -13.66
N ASN A 128 -0.11 9.37 -12.74
CA ASN A 128 0.84 10.18 -12.02
C ASN A 128 1.41 9.36 -10.86
N GLU A 129 2.68 9.46 -10.64
CA GLU A 129 3.33 8.85 -9.49
C GLU A 129 2.93 9.63 -8.23
N HIS A 130 2.46 8.93 -7.21
CA HIS A 130 2.14 9.50 -5.91
C HIS A 130 3.22 9.14 -4.91
N LEU A 131 3.74 10.14 -4.24
CA LEU A 131 4.72 9.97 -3.18
C LEU A 131 4.04 10.21 -1.83
N ASN A 132 3.94 9.18 -1.01
CA ASN A 132 3.42 9.29 0.35
C ASN A 132 4.55 9.71 1.28
N VAL A 133 4.35 10.79 2.01
CA VAL A 133 5.31 11.37 2.93
C VAL A 133 4.62 11.75 4.24
N ILE A 134 5.40 11.80 5.31
CA ILE A 134 4.93 12.30 6.60
C ILE A 134 5.46 13.72 6.74
N GLY A 135 4.57 14.63 7.10
CA GLY A 135 4.92 16.03 7.37
C GLY A 135 4.52 16.48 8.76
N ASN A 136 5.00 17.66 9.15
CA ASN A 136 4.63 18.31 10.39
C ASN A 136 3.97 19.66 10.09
N ILE A 137 2.93 19.97 10.84
CA ILE A 137 2.29 21.30 10.78
C ILE A 137 3.14 22.32 11.54
N HIS A 138 3.35 23.46 10.93
CA HIS A 138 3.99 24.63 11.55
C HIS A 138 3.10 25.86 11.42
N ALA A 139 3.03 26.66 12.48
CA ALA A 139 2.38 27.96 12.43
C ALA A 139 3.18 28.95 11.56
N ASN A 140 2.53 29.99 11.08
CA ASN A 140 3.18 31.06 10.33
C ASN A 140 4.32 31.72 11.13
N GLN A 141 4.07 31.97 12.40
CA GLN A 141 5.07 32.47 13.35
C GLN A 141 4.83 31.80 14.70
N SER A 142 5.92 31.35 15.33
CA SER A 142 5.91 30.79 16.67
C SER A 142 7.13 31.29 17.42
N VAL A 143 6.93 31.80 18.65
CA VAL A 143 8.02 32.32 19.48
C VAL A 143 7.75 32.13 20.96
N ASP A 144 8.79 31.75 21.71
CA ASP A 144 8.83 31.91 23.15
C ASP A 144 8.99 33.39 23.50
N VAL A 145 7.94 34.03 23.98
CA VAL A 145 8.03 35.42 24.45
C VAL A 145 8.87 35.48 25.71
N LYS A 146 9.94 36.28 25.67
CA LYS A 146 10.89 36.49 26.79
C LYS A 146 11.03 37.96 27.11
N SER A 147 11.47 38.29 28.33
CA SER A 147 11.79 39.67 28.70
C SER A 147 13.14 40.08 28.15
N GLN A 148 13.27 41.35 27.76
CA GLN A 148 14.56 41.95 27.38
C GLN A 148 15.33 42.48 28.61
N MET A 149 14.64 42.66 29.74
CA MET A 149 15.21 43.15 31.00
C MET A 149 14.86 42.20 32.13
N SER A 150 15.75 42.12 33.10
CA SER A 150 15.49 41.39 34.35
C SER A 150 14.69 42.23 35.32
N GLY A 151 13.76 41.61 36.03
CA GLY A 151 12.95 42.30 37.04
C GLY A 151 11.86 41.40 37.62
N GLN A 152 11.23 41.91 38.69
CA GLN A 152 10.09 41.24 39.29
C GLN A 152 8.81 41.53 38.51
N ILE A 153 7.96 40.51 38.29
CA ILE A 153 6.67 40.68 37.64
C ILE A 153 5.70 41.36 38.58
N LYS A 154 5.21 42.52 38.15
CA LYS A 154 4.22 43.31 38.87
C LYS A 154 2.81 42.97 38.48
N GLU A 155 2.56 42.80 37.21
CA GLU A 155 1.23 42.52 36.63
C GLU A 155 1.34 41.58 35.46
N VAL A 156 0.37 40.63 35.34
CA VAL A 156 0.13 39.78 34.16
C VAL A 156 -1.19 40.21 33.56
N LEU A 157 -1.19 40.57 32.27
CA LEU A 157 -2.32 41.26 31.60
C LEU A 157 -2.99 40.35 30.54
N PHE A 158 -2.63 39.08 30.44
CA PHE A 158 -3.23 38.12 29.53
C PHE A 158 -3.71 36.87 30.26
N LYS A 159 -4.57 36.12 29.62
CA LYS A 159 -5.00 34.78 30.07
C LYS A 159 -4.44 33.72 29.12
N SER A 160 -4.12 32.53 29.63
CA SER A 160 -3.74 31.37 28.78
C SER A 160 -4.81 31.08 27.76
N GLY A 161 -4.44 30.81 26.52
CA GLY A 161 -5.33 30.58 25.36
C GLY A 161 -5.97 31.83 24.76
N GLN A 162 -5.64 33.04 25.24
CA GLN A 162 -6.21 34.28 24.73
C GLN A 162 -5.58 34.67 23.39
N PHE A 163 -6.37 35.26 22.48
CA PHE A 163 -5.85 35.95 21.32
C PHE A 163 -5.37 37.34 21.72
N VAL A 164 -4.19 37.71 21.28
CA VAL A 164 -3.55 39.03 21.53
C VAL A 164 -3.16 39.67 20.19
N ASN A 165 -3.17 41.02 20.17
CA ASN A 165 -2.71 41.77 19.01
C ASN A 165 -1.25 42.17 19.17
N LYS A 166 -0.58 42.37 18.02
CA LYS A 166 0.78 42.92 18.01
C LYS A 166 0.86 44.21 18.82
N GLY A 167 1.80 44.25 19.76
CA GLY A 167 2.04 45.40 20.64
C GLY A 167 1.24 45.42 21.93
N ASP A 168 0.32 44.48 22.16
CA ASP A 168 -0.39 44.33 23.44
C ASP A 168 0.62 44.01 24.54
N VAL A 169 0.43 44.62 25.69
CA VAL A 169 1.30 44.40 26.86
C VAL A 169 0.86 43.10 27.55
N LEU A 170 1.74 42.12 27.56
CA LEU A 170 1.50 40.81 28.21
C LEU A 170 1.82 40.86 29.69
N ILE A 171 2.98 41.38 30.03
CA ILE A 171 3.38 41.57 31.45
C ILE A 171 4.05 42.93 31.66
N LYS A 172 3.95 43.39 32.91
CA LYS A 172 4.71 44.57 33.39
C LYS A 172 5.64 44.12 34.52
N LEU A 173 6.89 44.49 34.38
CA LEU A 173 7.88 44.39 35.44
C LEU A 173 7.80 45.60 36.35
N ASP A 174 8.39 45.51 37.54
CA ASP A 174 8.50 46.66 38.45
C ASP A 174 9.48 47.68 37.90
N ASP A 175 8.96 48.79 37.44
CA ASP A 175 9.66 49.88 36.79
C ASP A 175 9.84 51.13 37.70
N ALA A 176 9.52 51.00 39.02
CA ALA A 176 9.51 52.15 39.91
C ALA A 176 10.86 52.87 40.00
N LEU A 177 11.96 52.11 40.12
CA LEU A 177 13.30 52.65 40.15
C LEU A 177 13.72 53.32 38.83
N LEU A 178 13.42 52.66 37.70
CA LEU A 178 13.73 53.21 36.37
C LEU A 178 12.92 54.46 36.05
N LYS A 179 11.67 54.52 36.48
CA LYS A 179 10.84 55.73 36.37
C LYS A 179 11.36 56.88 37.19
N ALA A 180 11.89 56.60 38.43
CA ALA A 180 12.54 57.61 39.22
C ALA A 180 13.81 58.16 38.53
N ASN A 181 14.63 57.25 37.98
CA ASN A 181 15.83 57.62 37.20
C ASN A 181 15.48 58.42 35.95
N TYR A 182 14.41 58.04 35.23
CA TYR A 182 13.92 58.77 34.07
C TYR A 182 13.52 60.21 34.44
N LYS A 183 12.76 60.43 35.53
CA LYS A 183 12.39 61.73 36.03
C LYS A 183 13.59 62.57 36.39
N SER A 184 14.59 62.01 37.06
CA SER A 184 15.84 62.68 37.41
C SER A 184 16.62 63.12 36.18
N GLN A 185 16.73 62.23 35.17
CA GLN A 185 17.44 62.52 33.92
C GLN A 185 16.69 63.59 33.09
N LEU A 186 15.36 63.52 33.06
CA LEU A 186 14.51 64.54 32.37
C LEU A 186 14.80 65.96 32.92
N ALA A 187 14.89 66.12 34.25
CA ALA A 187 15.23 67.41 34.88
C ALA A 187 16.62 67.90 34.43
N LYS A 188 17.61 67.02 34.28
CA LYS A 188 18.95 67.39 33.76
C LYS A 188 18.90 67.86 32.29
N VAL A 189 18.13 67.20 31.47
CA VAL A 189 17.91 67.59 30.04
C VAL A 189 17.22 68.97 29.97
N GLU A 190 16.22 69.20 30.84
CA GLU A 190 15.52 70.48 30.89
C GLU A 190 16.45 71.60 31.32
N LEU A 191 17.32 71.38 32.34
CA LEU A 191 18.33 72.32 32.74
C LEU A 191 19.30 72.65 31.59
N ALA A 192 19.91 71.60 30.99
CA ALA A 192 20.85 71.77 29.89
C ALA A 192 20.25 72.50 28.70
N ARG A 193 18.96 72.20 28.37
CA ARG A 193 18.19 72.92 27.35
C ARG A 193 18.00 74.41 27.67
N ALA A 194 17.68 74.69 28.91
CA ALA A 194 17.51 76.10 29.39
C ALA A 194 18.81 76.91 29.30
N GLU A 195 19.91 76.28 29.74
CA GLU A 195 21.25 76.89 29.66
C GLU A 195 21.70 77.11 28.24
N LEU A 196 21.55 76.13 27.34
CA LEU A 196 21.86 76.29 25.93
C LEU A 196 21.02 77.39 25.28
N LYS A 197 19.71 77.42 25.56
CA LYS A 197 18.80 78.44 25.05
C LYS A 197 19.19 79.85 25.52
N ARG A 198 19.61 79.98 26.80
CA ARG A 198 20.09 81.26 27.37
C ARG A 198 21.38 81.67 26.69
N ASN A 199 22.37 80.80 26.58
CA ASN A 199 23.66 81.12 25.99
C ASN A 199 23.57 81.43 24.48
N ARG A 200 22.69 80.75 23.74
CA ARG A 200 22.37 81.07 22.31
C ARG A 200 21.82 82.52 22.15
N LYS A 201 21.01 83.00 23.15
CA LYS A 201 20.54 84.39 23.16
C LYS A 201 21.68 85.37 23.45
N LEU A 202 22.56 85.04 24.40
CA LEU A 202 23.72 85.85 24.77
C LEU A 202 24.77 85.90 23.67
N LEU A 203 24.92 84.82 22.87
CA LEU A 203 25.79 84.82 21.69
C LEU A 203 25.33 85.81 20.61
N LYS A 204 24.04 85.94 20.40
CA LYS A 204 23.47 86.99 19.45
C LYS A 204 23.86 88.36 19.87
N ASN A 205 24.07 88.66 21.17
CA ASN A 205 24.48 89.89 21.75
C ASN A 205 26.01 89.98 21.94
N HIS A 206 26.80 89.06 21.35
CA HIS A 206 28.25 88.92 21.50
C HIS A 206 28.74 88.90 22.93
N SER A 207 27.88 88.47 23.89
CA SER A 207 28.21 88.37 25.36
C SER A 207 28.86 87.03 25.75
N VAL A 208 28.92 86.07 24.91
CA VAL A 208 29.56 84.77 25.07
C VAL A 208 30.28 84.26 23.87
N SER A 209 31.26 83.39 23.98
CA SER A 209 31.95 82.79 22.83
C SER A 209 31.16 81.67 22.15
N GLN A 210 31.37 81.44 20.84
CA GLN A 210 30.81 80.33 20.09
C GLN A 210 31.17 78.98 20.75
N ASN A 211 32.43 78.83 21.17
CA ASN A 211 32.91 77.60 21.87
C ASN A 211 32.07 77.31 23.13
N SER A 212 31.62 78.32 23.87
CA SER A 212 30.74 78.12 25.03
C SER A 212 29.38 77.56 24.65
N VAL A 213 28.81 78.06 23.55
CA VAL A 213 27.52 77.55 23.04
C VAL A 213 27.68 76.14 22.50
N ASP A 214 28.77 75.83 21.78
CA ASP A 214 29.03 74.50 21.23
C ASP A 214 29.25 73.48 22.36
N LYS A 215 29.93 73.86 23.44
CA LYS A 215 30.06 73.01 24.63
C LYS A 215 28.72 72.68 25.29
N LEU A 216 27.85 73.70 25.46
CA LEU A 216 26.51 73.50 26.02
C LEU A 216 25.59 72.71 25.09
N ALA A 217 25.77 72.85 23.78
CA ALA A 217 25.05 72.05 22.77
C ALA A 217 25.47 70.57 22.86
N ALA A 218 26.77 70.30 22.99
CA ALA A 218 27.29 68.94 23.20
C ALA A 218 26.78 68.32 24.51
N GLN A 219 26.73 69.13 25.61
CA GLN A 219 26.20 68.66 26.89
C GLN A 219 24.69 68.34 26.79
N PHE A 220 23.90 69.20 26.19
CA PHE A 220 22.46 68.96 25.94
C PHE A 220 22.25 67.67 25.15
N ASN A 221 23.00 67.47 24.09
CA ASN A 221 22.91 66.27 23.27
C ASN A 221 23.27 64.98 24.08
N ALA A 222 24.32 65.05 24.92
CA ALA A 222 24.74 63.97 25.80
C ALA A 222 23.66 63.58 26.83
N GLU A 223 23.08 64.60 27.52
CA GLU A 223 22.01 64.36 28.48
C GLU A 223 20.72 63.85 27.78
N SER A 224 20.43 64.33 26.57
CA SER A 224 19.29 63.88 25.77
C SER A 224 19.44 62.39 25.36
N ALA A 225 20.63 61.96 24.90
CA ALA A 225 20.93 60.59 24.55
C ALA A 225 20.80 59.67 25.78
N LYS A 226 21.24 60.14 26.96
CA LYS A 226 21.08 59.39 28.21
C LYS A 226 19.61 59.26 28.64
N LEU A 227 18.79 60.29 28.42
CA LEU A 227 17.35 60.21 28.66
C LEU A 227 16.69 59.17 27.73
N GLU A 228 17.04 59.18 26.45
CA GLU A 228 16.54 58.24 25.48
C GLU A 228 16.90 56.78 25.89
N TYR A 229 18.14 56.53 26.30
CA TYR A 229 18.57 55.23 26.82
C TYR A 229 17.71 54.76 28.02
N ILE A 230 17.46 55.63 29.00
CA ILE A 230 16.63 55.29 30.17
C ILE A 230 15.16 55.08 29.74
N SER A 231 14.66 55.87 28.82
CA SER A 231 13.29 55.73 28.32
C SER A 231 13.08 54.39 27.62
N THR A 232 14.06 53.88 26.85
CA THR A 232 14.07 52.56 26.23
C THR A 232 14.07 51.47 27.26
N GLN A 233 14.87 51.60 28.36
CA GLN A 233 14.84 50.64 29.46
C GLN A 233 13.46 50.59 30.15
N VAL A 234 12.80 51.74 30.37
CA VAL A 234 11.43 51.78 30.92
C VAL A 234 10.43 51.11 29.98
N GLU A 235 10.61 51.26 28.67
CA GLU A 235 9.76 50.56 27.70
C GLU A 235 9.94 49.04 27.77
N TYR A 236 11.17 48.55 27.86
CA TYR A 236 11.49 47.13 27.99
C TYR A 236 10.97 46.47 29.29
N MET A 237 10.57 47.27 30.29
CA MET A 237 9.85 46.76 31.45
C MET A 237 8.41 46.31 31.13
N LYS A 238 7.93 46.60 29.94
CA LYS A 238 6.65 46.12 29.44
C LYS A 238 6.94 45.12 28.32
N VAL A 239 6.74 43.85 28.59
CA VAL A 239 6.87 42.81 27.59
C VAL A 239 5.61 42.84 26.73
N LYS A 240 5.79 43.03 25.42
CA LYS A 240 4.70 43.15 24.44
C LYS A 240 4.72 41.97 23.49
N ALA A 241 3.55 41.65 22.90
CA ALA A 241 3.42 40.68 21.84
C ALA A 241 4.14 41.18 20.57
N PRO A 242 5.07 40.42 19.98
CA PRO A 242 5.79 40.82 18.76
C PRO A 242 4.92 40.75 17.51
N PHE A 243 3.93 39.88 17.47
CA PHE A 243 2.92 39.73 16.41
C PHE A 243 1.57 39.36 17.06
N SER A 244 0.51 39.34 16.26
CA SER A 244 -0.83 38.94 16.69
C SER A 244 -0.97 37.42 16.62
N GLY A 245 -1.59 36.82 17.65
CA GLY A 245 -1.75 35.35 17.69
C GLY A 245 -2.36 34.90 19.00
N HIS A 246 -2.37 33.58 19.19
CA HIS A 246 -2.82 32.97 20.43
C HIS A 246 -1.65 32.74 21.39
N VAL A 247 -1.83 33.12 22.65
CA VAL A 247 -0.86 32.82 23.69
C VAL A 247 -1.17 31.44 24.29
N GLY A 248 -0.12 30.68 24.50
CA GLY A 248 -0.19 29.35 25.12
C GLY A 248 -0.45 29.40 26.64
N ILE A 249 0.03 28.38 27.33
CA ILE A 249 -0.06 28.30 28.80
C ILE A 249 1.00 29.21 29.42
N ARG A 250 0.57 30.03 30.35
CA ARG A 250 1.42 30.93 31.11
C ARG A 250 2.45 30.14 31.94
N LYS A 251 3.74 30.53 31.81
CA LYS A 251 4.89 29.87 32.49
C LYS A 251 5.39 30.62 33.70
N VAL A 252 4.80 31.79 34.02
CA VAL A 252 5.28 32.72 35.08
C VAL A 252 4.13 33.31 35.89
N ASP A 253 4.35 33.70 37.14
CA ASP A 253 3.38 34.29 38.05
C ASP A 253 3.75 35.69 38.53
N VAL A 254 2.72 36.44 39.02
CA VAL A 254 2.95 37.74 39.66
C VAL A 254 3.83 37.56 40.91
N GLY A 255 4.89 38.34 40.99
CA GLY A 255 5.88 38.27 42.07
C GLY A 255 7.14 37.48 41.67
N ASP A 256 7.14 36.72 40.59
CA ASP A 256 8.33 36.04 40.10
C ASP A 256 9.38 37.03 39.63
N PHE A 257 10.64 36.64 39.84
CA PHE A 257 11.79 37.38 39.32
C PHE A 257 12.27 36.70 38.04
N ILE A 258 12.20 37.40 36.91
CA ILE A 258 12.55 36.87 35.58
C ILE A 258 13.78 37.58 34.99
N ASN A 259 14.44 36.88 34.09
CA ASN A 259 15.56 37.40 33.30
C ASN A 259 15.31 37.15 31.78
N SER A 260 16.29 37.55 30.97
CA SER A 260 16.17 37.41 29.47
C SER A 260 16.14 35.97 28.97
N SER A 261 16.43 34.98 29.78
CA SER A 261 16.37 33.57 29.42
C SER A 261 15.03 32.92 29.78
N THR A 262 14.24 33.57 30.69
CA THR A 262 12.99 33.04 31.21
C THR A 262 11.90 33.17 30.15
N ALA A 263 11.37 32.02 29.66
CA ALA A 263 10.18 32.01 28.78
C ALA A 263 8.94 32.36 29.60
N ILE A 264 8.15 33.29 29.11
CA ILE A 264 6.93 33.79 29.73
C ILE A 264 5.73 33.03 29.26
N VAL A 265 5.60 32.92 27.95
CA VAL A 265 4.48 32.28 27.23
C VAL A 265 4.90 32.03 25.80
N ASP A 266 4.38 30.96 25.20
CA ASP A 266 4.48 30.71 23.78
C ASP A 266 3.43 31.54 23.05
N LEU A 267 3.80 32.19 21.95
CA LEU A 267 2.89 32.96 21.11
C LEU A 267 2.93 32.38 19.70
N GLU A 268 1.78 32.00 19.18
CA GLU A 268 1.64 31.40 17.85
C GLU A 268 0.63 32.15 16.99
N ASP A 269 1.01 32.38 15.74
CA ASP A 269 0.14 32.89 14.70
C ASP A 269 -0.27 31.75 13.79
N SER A 270 -1.51 31.28 13.97
CA SER A 270 -2.13 30.21 13.16
C SER A 270 -2.95 30.76 11.98
N SER A 271 -2.79 32.03 11.59
CA SER A 271 -3.52 32.63 10.47
C SER A 271 -3.20 31.94 9.13
N GLN A 272 -2.00 31.42 9.00
CA GLN A 272 -1.52 30.59 7.90
C GLN A 272 -0.70 29.47 8.49
N GLN A 273 -0.79 28.28 7.93
CA GLN A 273 -0.05 27.12 8.39
C GLN A 273 0.80 26.55 7.27
N TYR A 274 1.90 25.95 7.63
CA TYR A 274 2.82 25.26 6.73
C TYR A 274 2.86 23.79 7.07
N VAL A 275 3.07 22.98 6.05
CA VAL A 275 3.39 21.57 6.16
C VAL A 275 4.84 21.41 5.74
N ASP A 276 5.70 21.06 6.68
CA ASP A 276 7.10 20.73 6.43
C ASP A 276 7.22 19.21 6.32
N PHE A 277 7.81 18.73 5.25
CA PHE A 277 7.99 17.30 4.97
C PHE A 277 9.29 17.05 4.22
N SER A 278 9.77 15.82 4.26
CA SER A 278 11.03 15.44 3.62
C SER A 278 10.81 14.41 2.53
N ILE A 279 11.52 14.54 1.42
CA ILE A 279 11.55 13.55 0.33
C ILE A 279 12.99 13.10 0.09
N SER A 280 13.16 11.89 -0.47
CA SER A 280 14.47 11.47 -0.95
C SER A 280 14.94 12.32 -2.13
N GLU A 281 16.25 12.61 -2.21
CA GLU A 281 16.87 13.36 -3.31
C GLU A 281 16.58 12.76 -4.69
N LEU A 282 16.28 11.46 -4.76
CA LEU A 282 15.92 10.76 -6.01
C LEU A 282 14.67 11.38 -6.69
N TYR A 283 13.76 11.94 -5.90
CA TYR A 283 12.52 12.52 -6.40
C TYR A 283 12.59 14.02 -6.67
N LEU A 284 13.73 14.67 -6.40
CA LEU A 284 13.86 16.13 -6.51
C LEU A 284 13.50 16.68 -7.90
N HIS A 285 13.88 15.97 -8.95
CA HIS A 285 13.61 16.42 -10.32
C HIS A 285 12.14 16.28 -10.75
N SER A 286 11.34 15.53 -9.99
CA SER A 286 9.89 15.33 -10.21
C SER A 286 9.02 16.27 -9.37
N VAL A 287 9.64 17.11 -8.52
CA VAL A 287 8.95 18.03 -7.61
C VAL A 287 9.29 19.46 -7.95
N GLN A 288 8.27 20.33 -7.96
CA GLN A 288 8.40 21.75 -8.28
C GLN A 288 7.59 22.62 -7.32
N VAL A 289 8.04 23.86 -7.14
CA VAL A 289 7.27 24.87 -6.40
C VAL A 289 5.93 25.12 -7.11
N GLY A 290 4.85 25.21 -6.33
CA GLY A 290 3.49 25.35 -6.82
C GLY A 290 2.73 24.04 -7.01
N GLN A 291 3.36 22.87 -6.80
CA GLN A 291 2.66 21.58 -6.83
C GLN A 291 1.68 21.46 -5.67
N ASP A 292 0.55 20.78 -5.94
CA ASP A 292 -0.46 20.45 -4.94
C ASP A 292 -0.02 19.27 -4.09
N LEU A 293 -0.20 19.42 -2.77
CA LEU A 293 0.01 18.42 -1.75
C LEU A 293 -1.31 18.16 -1.05
N GLN A 294 -1.80 16.96 -1.11
CA GLN A 294 -2.97 16.53 -0.33
C GLN A 294 -2.48 15.94 0.98
N PHE A 295 -3.09 16.33 2.10
CA PHE A 295 -2.73 15.78 3.39
C PHE A 295 -3.93 15.54 4.28
N LYS A 296 -3.79 14.62 5.21
CA LYS A 296 -4.78 14.27 6.20
C LYS A 296 -4.14 14.05 7.56
N SER A 297 -4.95 14.15 8.61
CA SER A 297 -4.50 13.87 9.97
C SER A 297 -5.59 13.12 10.73
N ASP A 298 -5.20 12.11 11.48
CA ASP A 298 -6.09 11.37 12.38
C ASP A 298 -6.77 12.31 13.40
N ALA A 299 -6.09 13.40 13.79
CA ALA A 299 -6.63 14.40 14.70
C ALA A 299 -7.81 15.20 14.13
N ALA A 300 -7.94 15.24 12.80
CA ALA A 300 -9.02 15.94 12.10
C ALA A 300 -10.05 14.99 11.48
N ASN A 301 -10.23 13.79 12.04
CA ASN A 301 -11.15 12.75 11.55
C ASN A 301 -10.90 12.37 10.07
N ASP A 302 -9.64 12.24 9.67
CA ASP A 302 -9.20 11.92 8.30
C ASP A 302 -9.74 12.88 7.22
N ALA A 303 -10.07 14.11 7.60
CA ALA A 303 -10.44 15.13 6.63
C ALA A 303 -9.24 15.43 5.70
N GLU A 304 -9.51 15.52 4.41
CA GLU A 304 -8.51 15.84 3.39
C GLU A 304 -8.38 17.35 3.24
N TYR A 305 -7.14 17.84 3.29
CA TYR A 305 -6.75 19.22 3.12
C TYR A 305 -5.74 19.36 2.01
N HIS A 306 -5.64 20.57 1.48
CA HIS A 306 -4.73 20.90 0.39
C HIS A 306 -3.67 21.93 0.83
N ALA A 307 -2.47 21.72 0.35
CA ALA A 307 -1.37 22.66 0.49
C ALA A 307 -0.63 22.78 -0.85
N SER A 308 0.06 23.89 -1.05
CA SER A 308 0.89 24.11 -2.23
C SER A 308 2.35 24.27 -1.83
N ILE A 309 3.26 23.59 -2.51
CA ILE A 309 4.70 23.67 -2.25
C ILE A 309 5.18 25.10 -2.51
N THR A 310 5.75 25.76 -1.49
CA THR A 310 6.26 27.13 -1.59
C THR A 310 7.77 27.21 -1.59
N ALA A 311 8.44 26.24 -0.98
CA ALA A 311 9.89 26.23 -0.90
C ALA A 311 10.45 24.80 -0.90
N ILE A 312 11.62 24.65 -1.47
CA ILE A 312 12.42 23.44 -1.48
C ILE A 312 13.79 23.83 -0.92
N GLU A 313 14.26 23.12 0.11
CA GLU A 313 15.59 23.37 0.69
C GLU A 313 16.67 23.09 -0.35
N PRO A 314 17.62 24.02 -0.57
CA PRO A 314 18.64 23.85 -1.60
C PRO A 314 19.72 22.83 -1.24
N SER A 315 19.73 22.33 -0.03
CA SER A 315 20.69 21.33 0.45
C SER A 315 19.98 20.07 0.93
N SER A 316 20.57 18.90 0.64
CA SER A 316 20.15 17.63 1.23
C SER A 316 20.88 17.38 2.54
N ASP A 317 20.23 16.70 3.48
CA ASP A 317 20.89 16.18 4.68
C ASP A 317 21.85 15.06 4.30
N ALA A 318 23.14 15.23 4.67
CA ALA A 318 24.22 14.30 4.28
C ALA A 318 24.07 12.89 4.88
N ASN A 319 23.29 12.71 5.96
CA ASN A 319 23.13 11.42 6.62
C ASN A 319 21.91 10.66 6.09
N THR A 320 20.82 11.38 5.80
CA THR A 320 19.54 10.78 5.39
C THR A 320 19.30 10.85 3.90
N HIS A 321 20.07 11.66 3.15
CA HIS A 321 19.86 11.95 1.72
C HIS A 321 18.42 12.44 1.43
N ASN A 322 17.83 13.16 2.38
CA ASN A 322 16.52 13.76 2.24
C ASN A 322 16.64 15.27 2.03
N ILE A 323 15.66 15.80 1.31
CA ILE A 323 15.51 17.24 1.06
C ILE A 323 14.21 17.66 1.76
N GLU A 324 14.29 18.77 2.50
CA GLU A 324 13.14 19.33 3.19
C GLU A 324 12.34 20.25 2.26
N LEU A 325 11.03 20.13 2.31
CA LEU A 325 10.09 20.92 1.53
C LEU A 325 9.09 21.56 2.47
N ARG A 326 8.65 22.75 2.08
CA ARG A 326 7.59 23.48 2.76
C ARG A 326 6.44 23.75 1.82
N ALA A 327 5.25 23.36 2.24
CA ALA A 327 4.00 23.69 1.58
C ALA A 327 3.15 24.61 2.46
N VAL A 328 2.42 25.52 1.84
CA VAL A 328 1.47 26.42 2.52
C VAL A 328 0.06 25.85 2.38
N THR A 329 -0.70 25.79 3.46
CA THR A 329 -2.10 25.38 3.42
C THR A 329 -2.94 26.38 2.64
N THR A 330 -3.80 25.89 1.76
CA THR A 330 -4.69 26.76 0.95
C THR A 330 -5.90 27.25 1.72
N GLU A 331 -6.22 26.56 2.81
CA GLU A 331 -7.36 26.85 3.69
C GLU A 331 -6.94 26.78 5.16
N SER A 332 -7.78 27.32 6.05
CA SER A 332 -7.54 27.23 7.49
C SER A 332 -7.79 25.79 7.96
N VAL A 333 -6.77 25.18 8.51
CA VAL A 333 -6.81 23.79 9.00
C VAL A 333 -6.93 23.80 10.52
N PRO A 334 -7.85 23.05 11.12
CA PRO A 334 -8.02 22.98 12.58
C PRO A 334 -6.97 22.04 13.24
N LEU A 335 -5.71 22.21 12.87
CA LEU A 335 -4.58 21.46 13.40
C LEU A 335 -3.64 22.39 14.15
N GLU A 336 -3.11 21.93 15.26
CA GLU A 336 -2.14 22.67 16.05
C GLU A 336 -0.71 22.44 15.52
N SER A 337 0.13 23.45 15.72
CA SER A 337 1.56 23.36 15.39
C SER A 337 2.22 22.19 16.13
N GLY A 338 3.09 21.46 15.44
CA GLY A 338 3.74 20.26 15.94
C GLY A 338 2.98 18.96 15.69
N MET A 339 1.74 19.02 15.20
CA MET A 339 1.02 17.80 14.75
C MET A 339 1.61 17.29 13.45
N TYR A 340 1.66 15.95 13.30
CA TYR A 340 2.06 15.32 12.05
C TYR A 340 0.87 15.00 11.18
N VAL A 341 1.12 14.93 9.89
CA VAL A 341 0.14 14.66 8.86
C VAL A 341 0.68 13.65 7.86
N ASP A 342 -0.19 12.80 7.37
CA ASP A 342 0.10 11.95 6.21
C ASP A 342 -0.21 12.74 4.94
N ALA A 343 0.80 12.96 4.13
CA ALA A 343 0.68 13.75 2.92
C ALA A 343 0.98 12.92 1.67
N THR A 344 0.23 13.19 0.62
CA THR A 344 0.39 12.59 -0.70
C THR A 344 0.74 13.68 -1.71
N LEU A 345 1.95 13.61 -2.21
CA LEU A 345 2.43 14.50 -3.26
C LEU A 345 2.24 13.83 -4.62
N THR A 346 1.51 14.48 -5.50
CA THR A 346 1.40 14.04 -6.90
C THR A 346 2.60 14.59 -7.66
N THR A 347 3.47 13.71 -8.16
CA THR A 347 4.66 14.12 -8.91
C THR A 347 4.30 14.56 -10.31
N SER A 348 5.18 15.35 -10.94
CA SER A 348 5.02 15.77 -12.34
C SER A 348 5.33 14.64 -13.34
N ASN A 349 5.86 13.51 -12.88
CA ASN A 349 6.11 12.36 -13.72
C ASN A 349 4.80 11.63 -14.01
N SER A 350 4.36 11.68 -15.25
CA SER A 350 3.25 10.88 -15.74
C SER A 350 3.78 9.73 -16.58
N ASN A 351 3.46 8.52 -16.19
CA ASN A 351 3.80 7.33 -16.93
C ASN A 351 2.56 6.78 -17.62
N THR A 352 2.66 6.56 -18.92
CA THR A 352 1.64 5.83 -19.64
C THR A 352 1.76 4.36 -19.29
N VAL A 353 0.76 3.80 -18.67
CA VAL A 353 0.74 2.40 -18.23
C VAL A 353 -0.48 1.69 -18.79
N ILE A 354 -0.32 0.39 -19.02
CA ILE A 354 -1.44 -0.46 -19.35
C ILE A 354 -2.15 -0.86 -18.06
N SER A 355 -3.35 -0.33 -17.85
CA SER A 355 -4.12 -0.50 -16.61
C SER A 355 -4.92 -1.80 -16.67
N VAL A 356 -4.76 -2.64 -15.63
CA VAL A 356 -5.43 -3.95 -15.50
C VAL A 356 -6.01 -4.06 -14.09
N PRO A 357 -7.26 -4.53 -13.91
CA PRO A 357 -7.81 -4.77 -12.57
C PRO A 357 -6.89 -5.70 -11.76
N SER A 358 -6.61 -5.36 -10.51
CA SER A 358 -5.73 -6.17 -9.64
C SER A 358 -6.20 -7.62 -9.49
N VAL A 359 -7.51 -7.84 -9.60
CA VAL A 359 -8.12 -9.19 -9.57
C VAL A 359 -7.80 -10.03 -10.81
N ALA A 360 -7.33 -9.44 -11.92
CA ALA A 360 -6.96 -10.17 -13.13
C ALA A 360 -5.55 -10.76 -13.06
N ILE A 361 -4.74 -10.33 -12.09
CA ILE A 361 -3.34 -10.76 -11.94
C ILE A 361 -3.26 -11.96 -11.01
N SER A 362 -2.60 -13.01 -11.49
CA SER A 362 -2.29 -14.20 -10.70
C SER A 362 -0.81 -14.16 -10.28
N TYR A 363 -0.59 -13.97 -8.98
CA TYR A 363 0.74 -13.93 -8.39
C TYR A 363 1.25 -15.35 -8.17
N THR A 364 2.36 -15.71 -8.80
CA THR A 364 2.97 -17.04 -8.67
C THR A 364 4.46 -16.93 -8.33
N LEU A 365 5.03 -17.98 -7.76
CA LEU A 365 6.48 -18.03 -7.47
C LEU A 365 7.37 -17.91 -8.71
N SER A 366 6.83 -18.20 -9.89
CA SER A 366 7.54 -18.11 -11.17
C SER A 366 7.36 -16.78 -11.90
N GLY A 367 6.62 -15.84 -11.31
CA GLY A 367 6.31 -14.54 -11.87
C GLY A 367 4.81 -14.25 -11.92
N ASP A 368 4.47 -13.01 -12.22
CA ASP A 368 3.09 -12.55 -12.32
C ASP A 368 2.52 -12.89 -13.69
N THR A 369 1.30 -13.41 -13.69
CA THR A 369 0.67 -13.89 -14.93
C THR A 369 -0.75 -13.39 -15.05
N VAL A 370 -1.20 -13.23 -16.28
CA VAL A 370 -2.57 -12.83 -16.65
C VAL A 370 -3.09 -13.77 -17.72
N PHE A 371 -4.38 -14.11 -17.67
CA PHE A 371 -5.04 -14.83 -18.73
C PHE A 371 -5.67 -13.85 -19.73
N VAL A 372 -5.26 -13.93 -20.99
CA VAL A 372 -5.74 -13.09 -22.10
C VAL A 372 -6.61 -13.94 -23.00
N LEU A 373 -7.74 -13.40 -23.46
CA LEU A 373 -8.57 -14.05 -24.45
C LEU A 373 -7.91 -14.01 -25.83
N ASP A 374 -7.84 -15.16 -26.47
CA ASP A 374 -7.49 -15.24 -27.89
C ASP A 374 -8.75 -14.96 -28.74
N THR A 375 -8.89 -13.72 -29.18
CA THR A 375 -10.03 -13.27 -29.99
C THR A 375 -10.05 -13.86 -31.38
N SER A 376 -8.96 -14.45 -31.87
CA SER A 376 -8.87 -15.12 -33.16
C SER A 376 -9.62 -16.47 -33.19
N THR A 377 -9.86 -17.07 -32.02
CA THR A 377 -10.44 -18.42 -31.87
C THR A 377 -11.91 -18.36 -31.39
N LYS A 378 -12.71 -17.47 -31.95
CA LYS A 378 -14.14 -17.35 -31.62
C LYS A 378 -14.90 -18.56 -32.17
N GLN A 379 -15.38 -19.48 -31.30
CA GLN A 379 -16.26 -20.57 -31.66
C GLN A 379 -17.69 -20.31 -31.17
N VAL A 380 -18.67 -20.48 -32.01
CA VAL A 380 -20.08 -20.42 -31.63
C VAL A 380 -20.44 -21.75 -30.96
N SER A 381 -20.76 -21.73 -29.67
CA SER A 381 -21.24 -22.91 -28.97
C SER A 381 -22.68 -23.22 -29.40
N THR A 382 -22.86 -24.12 -30.36
CA THR A 382 -24.14 -24.74 -30.64
C THR A 382 -24.35 -25.92 -29.70
N ASN A 383 -24.79 -25.64 -28.47
CA ASN A 383 -25.23 -26.69 -27.55
C ASN A 383 -26.63 -27.18 -28.00
N SER A 384 -26.66 -28.18 -28.89
CA SER A 384 -27.81 -29.06 -29.05
C SER A 384 -27.87 -30.02 -27.87
N GLY A 385 -28.31 -29.52 -26.71
CA GLY A 385 -28.64 -30.37 -25.57
C GLY A 385 -29.87 -31.20 -25.92
N SER A 386 -29.70 -32.50 -26.16
CA SER A 386 -30.76 -33.50 -26.20
C SER A 386 -31.53 -33.44 -24.86
N ALA A 387 -32.62 -32.71 -24.82
CA ALA A 387 -33.62 -32.87 -23.77
C ALA A 387 -34.57 -33.97 -24.21
N SER A 388 -34.43 -35.13 -23.54
CA SER A 388 -35.35 -36.23 -23.57
C SER A 388 -36.77 -35.76 -23.22
N SER A 389 -37.68 -36.04 -24.10
CA SER A 389 -39.11 -35.82 -24.04
C SER A 389 -39.74 -36.38 -22.74
N ALA A 390 -40.38 -35.51 -21.96
CA ALA A 390 -41.50 -35.86 -21.11
C ALA A 390 -42.57 -34.77 -21.27
N SER A 391 -43.60 -35.14 -21.98
CA SER A 391 -44.84 -34.40 -22.21
C SER A 391 -45.58 -34.14 -20.92
N THR A 392 -45.90 -32.87 -20.61
CA THR A 392 -47.17 -32.51 -19.98
C THR A 392 -47.46 -31.03 -20.24
N SER A 393 -48.63 -30.81 -20.86
CA SER A 393 -49.24 -29.55 -21.20
C SER A 393 -49.52 -28.67 -20.00
N SER A 394 -49.14 -27.37 -20.07
CA SER A 394 -50.04 -26.27 -19.69
C SER A 394 -49.47 -24.90 -20.03
N ASN A 395 -50.27 -24.18 -20.70
CA ASN A 395 -50.35 -22.82 -21.16
C ASN A 395 -49.83 -21.79 -20.12
N LYS A 396 -48.80 -20.95 -20.49
CA LYS A 396 -48.72 -19.56 -20.07
C LYS A 396 -47.77 -18.75 -20.98
N GLN A 397 -48.35 -17.74 -21.60
CA GLN A 397 -47.71 -16.60 -22.21
C GLN A 397 -46.67 -15.97 -21.25
N GLY A 398 -45.50 -15.64 -21.75
CA GLY A 398 -44.57 -14.80 -21.00
C GLY A 398 -43.18 -14.76 -21.58
N SER A 399 -42.89 -13.70 -22.31
CA SER A 399 -41.57 -13.08 -22.46
C SER A 399 -40.50 -13.93 -23.19
N GLU A 400 -40.35 -13.65 -24.42
CA GLU A 400 -39.18 -13.97 -25.26
C GLU A 400 -37.93 -13.30 -24.61
N LYS A 401 -37.22 -14.04 -23.77
CA LYS A 401 -35.90 -13.65 -23.32
C LYS A 401 -34.96 -14.00 -24.47
N ALA A 402 -34.50 -12.98 -25.20
CA ALA A 402 -33.45 -13.11 -26.21
C ALA A 402 -32.24 -13.82 -25.57
N GLU A 403 -32.05 -15.09 -25.88
CA GLU A 403 -30.85 -15.83 -25.53
C GLU A 403 -29.69 -15.22 -26.34
N THR A 404 -28.88 -14.43 -25.66
CA THR A 404 -27.61 -13.95 -26.23
C THR A 404 -26.73 -15.17 -26.51
N PRO A 405 -26.21 -15.35 -27.75
CA PRO A 405 -25.35 -16.48 -28.06
C PRO A 405 -24.10 -16.45 -27.18
N PHE A 406 -23.84 -17.54 -26.46
CA PHE A 406 -22.62 -17.71 -25.70
C PHE A 406 -21.47 -18.04 -26.66
N TYR A 407 -20.39 -17.28 -26.54
CA TYR A 407 -19.19 -17.51 -27.35
C TYR A 407 -18.12 -18.16 -26.50
N GLU A 408 -17.53 -19.24 -27.00
CA GLU A 408 -16.35 -19.88 -26.42
C GLU A 408 -15.10 -19.23 -26.99
N TYR A 409 -14.19 -18.86 -26.08
CA TYR A 409 -12.88 -18.30 -26.38
C TYR A 409 -11.78 -19.15 -25.77
N LYS A 410 -10.64 -19.19 -26.43
CA LYS A 410 -9.44 -19.80 -25.87
C LYS A 410 -8.69 -18.77 -25.03
N VAL A 411 -8.17 -19.18 -23.86
CA VAL A 411 -7.33 -18.31 -23.02
C VAL A 411 -5.87 -18.68 -23.18
N VAL A 412 -5.02 -17.64 -23.19
CA VAL A 412 -3.57 -17.76 -23.22
C VAL A 412 -3.02 -17.12 -21.96
N GLN A 413 -2.21 -17.86 -21.21
CA GLN A 413 -1.50 -17.33 -20.07
C GLN A 413 -0.27 -16.56 -20.55
N ARG A 414 -0.15 -15.29 -20.14
CA ARG A 414 1.01 -14.44 -20.43
C ARG A 414 1.66 -14.00 -19.13
N THR A 415 2.98 -14.03 -19.08
CA THR A 415 3.75 -13.43 -18.00
C THR A 415 3.77 -11.93 -18.21
N VAL A 416 3.55 -11.18 -17.14
CA VAL A 416 3.52 -9.72 -17.14
C VAL A 416 4.48 -9.19 -16.10
N GLU A 417 5.04 -8.03 -16.37
CA GLU A 417 5.81 -7.26 -15.42
C GLU A 417 4.91 -6.17 -14.86
N ILE A 418 4.65 -6.23 -13.55
CA ILE A 418 3.74 -5.30 -12.89
C ILE A 418 4.50 -4.05 -12.41
N GLY A 419 3.81 -2.93 -12.43
CA GLY A 419 4.28 -1.63 -11.97
C GLY A 419 3.46 -1.10 -10.79
N PRO A 420 3.23 0.21 -10.73
CA PRO A 420 2.49 0.86 -9.65
C PRO A 420 1.03 0.37 -9.59
N LYS A 421 0.41 0.58 -8.42
CA LYS A 421 -1.00 0.24 -8.16
C LYS A 421 -1.78 1.51 -7.84
N GLN A 422 -2.95 1.67 -8.45
CA GLN A 422 -3.80 2.83 -8.19
C GLN A 422 -5.28 2.45 -8.31
N GLY A 423 -6.11 2.84 -7.35
CA GLY A 423 -7.57 2.70 -7.43
C GLY A 423 -8.12 1.28 -7.68
N GLY A 424 -7.41 0.23 -7.21
CA GLY A 424 -7.79 -1.17 -7.47
C GLY A 424 -7.28 -1.73 -8.80
N TYR A 425 -6.57 -0.93 -9.60
CA TYR A 425 -5.89 -1.32 -10.82
C TYR A 425 -4.38 -1.44 -10.59
N VAL A 426 -3.72 -2.19 -11.46
CA VAL A 426 -2.26 -2.38 -11.49
C VAL A 426 -1.77 -1.98 -12.87
N GLY A 427 -0.80 -1.10 -12.91
CA GLY A 427 -0.10 -0.75 -14.15
C GLY A 427 0.79 -1.91 -14.58
N VAL A 428 0.69 -2.32 -15.83
CA VAL A 428 1.55 -3.34 -16.43
C VAL A 428 2.59 -2.64 -17.31
N ILE A 429 3.87 -2.90 -17.04
CA ILE A 429 5.01 -2.32 -17.75
C ILE A 429 5.26 -3.08 -19.05
N SER A 430 5.17 -4.42 -19.00
CA SER A 430 5.40 -5.28 -20.16
C SER A 430 4.54 -6.55 -20.13
N GLY A 431 4.27 -7.13 -21.30
CA GLY A 431 3.54 -8.40 -21.46
C GLY A 431 2.10 -8.26 -21.99
N LEU A 432 1.49 -7.09 -21.98
CA LEU A 432 0.16 -6.80 -22.54
C LEU A 432 0.23 -5.71 -23.62
N LYS A 433 -0.84 -5.63 -24.40
CA LYS A 433 -1.05 -4.57 -25.39
C LYS A 433 -2.41 -3.93 -25.17
N GLU A 434 -2.54 -2.67 -25.57
CA GLU A 434 -3.83 -2.00 -25.59
C GLU A 434 -4.87 -2.79 -26.41
N GLY A 435 -6.07 -2.94 -25.85
CA GLY A 435 -7.14 -3.72 -26.46
C GLY A 435 -7.11 -5.23 -26.17
N ASP A 436 -6.08 -5.75 -25.50
CA ASP A 436 -6.12 -7.13 -24.99
C ASP A 436 -7.31 -7.27 -24.03
N VAL A 437 -7.95 -8.43 -24.02
CA VAL A 437 -9.07 -8.72 -23.12
C VAL A 437 -8.60 -9.70 -22.05
N VAL A 438 -8.58 -9.24 -20.79
CA VAL A 438 -8.10 -10.02 -19.65
C VAL A 438 -9.24 -10.64 -18.86
N VAL A 439 -8.98 -11.80 -18.28
CA VAL A 439 -9.94 -12.52 -17.44
C VAL A 439 -9.84 -12.00 -16.01
N THR A 440 -10.98 -11.60 -15.44
CA THR A 440 -11.07 -11.01 -14.09
C THR A 440 -11.64 -11.96 -13.03
N SER A 441 -12.15 -13.14 -13.43
CA SER A 441 -12.72 -14.11 -12.48
C SER A 441 -12.33 -15.55 -12.81
N ASN A 442 -12.35 -16.45 -11.80
CA ASN A 442 -12.09 -17.89 -11.93
C ASN A 442 -10.71 -18.28 -12.50
N GLN A 443 -9.70 -17.40 -12.43
CA GLN A 443 -8.36 -17.64 -13.02
C GLN A 443 -7.70 -18.90 -12.46
N HIS A 444 -7.91 -19.23 -11.16
CA HIS A 444 -7.34 -20.40 -10.50
C HIS A 444 -7.81 -21.74 -11.08
N GLN A 445 -8.91 -21.74 -11.82
CA GLN A 445 -9.42 -22.93 -12.51
C GLN A 445 -8.95 -23.02 -13.97
N LEU A 446 -8.37 -21.95 -14.51
CA LEU A 446 -7.95 -21.88 -15.90
C LEU A 446 -6.59 -22.55 -16.10
N LYS A 447 -6.43 -23.15 -17.26
CA LYS A 447 -5.16 -23.64 -17.77
C LYS A 447 -4.85 -22.98 -19.10
N ASN A 448 -3.58 -22.84 -19.40
CA ASN A 448 -3.16 -22.31 -20.70
C ASN A 448 -3.79 -23.11 -21.85
N GLY A 449 -4.46 -22.43 -22.76
CA GLY A 449 -5.18 -23.03 -23.87
C GLY A 449 -6.58 -23.55 -23.53
N GLY A 450 -7.08 -23.34 -22.30
CA GLY A 450 -8.44 -23.73 -21.90
C GLY A 450 -9.53 -22.93 -22.62
N LEU A 451 -10.74 -23.53 -22.72
CA LEU A 451 -11.91 -22.86 -23.28
C LEU A 451 -12.70 -22.16 -22.16
N VAL A 452 -13.13 -20.93 -22.41
CA VAL A 452 -13.92 -20.12 -21.50
C VAL A 452 -15.17 -19.55 -22.16
N LEU A 453 -16.24 -19.41 -21.37
CA LEU A 453 -17.45 -18.70 -21.75
C LEU A 453 -17.42 -17.32 -21.11
N VAL A 454 -17.47 -16.28 -21.92
CA VAL A 454 -17.50 -14.90 -21.43
C VAL A 454 -18.92 -14.55 -20.99
N ASN A 455 -19.08 -14.20 -19.72
CA ASN A 455 -20.35 -13.76 -19.14
C ASN A 455 -20.16 -12.45 -18.37
N ASN A 456 -20.28 -11.33 -19.06
CA ASN A 456 -20.16 -9.99 -18.46
C ASN A 456 -21.48 -9.45 -17.87
N GLN A 457 -22.53 -10.28 -17.74
CA GLN A 457 -23.82 -9.86 -17.16
C GLN A 457 -23.78 -9.68 -15.64
N ARG A 458 -22.69 -10.09 -14.98
CA ARG A 458 -22.40 -9.80 -13.57
C ARG A 458 -21.01 -9.18 -13.48
N PRO A 459 -20.86 -7.88 -13.69
CA PRO A 459 -19.62 -7.24 -13.35
C PRO A 459 -19.40 -7.46 -11.85
N LEU A 460 -18.20 -7.89 -11.47
CA LEU A 460 -17.79 -7.88 -10.07
C LEU A 460 -17.92 -6.44 -9.60
N VAL A 461 -18.79 -6.22 -8.60
CA VAL A 461 -19.01 -4.90 -8.02
C VAL A 461 -17.71 -4.49 -7.31
N THR A 462 -16.81 -3.88 -8.05
CA THR A 462 -15.72 -3.09 -7.50
C THR A 462 -16.14 -1.61 -7.55
N HIS A 463 -17.25 -1.28 -6.89
CA HIS A 463 -17.50 0.09 -6.48
C HIS A 463 -16.73 0.35 -5.17
N ILE A 464 -15.42 0.52 -5.28
CA ILE A 464 -14.76 1.51 -4.47
C ILE A 464 -14.85 2.78 -5.32
N GLN A 465 -15.96 3.53 -5.14
CA GLN A 465 -15.95 4.92 -5.57
C GLN A 465 -14.83 5.59 -4.77
N PRO A 466 -13.91 6.31 -5.40
CA PRO A 466 -13.12 7.27 -4.67
C PRO A 466 -14.12 8.21 -4.01
N SER A 467 -14.10 8.29 -2.69
CA SER A 467 -14.81 9.32 -1.92
C SER A 467 -14.42 10.66 -2.53
N LYS A 468 -15.45 11.40 -2.98
CA LYS A 468 -15.31 12.78 -3.41
C LYS A 468 -14.82 13.63 -2.26
#